data_153ccf1bef7ad2b51c26bf524f48dab0
#
_entry.id   153ccf1bef7ad2b51c26bf524f48dab0
#
_cell.length_a   1.000
_cell.length_b   1.000
_cell.length_c   1.000
_cell.angle_alpha   90.00
_cell.angle_beta   90.00
_cell.angle_gamma   90.00
#
_symmetry.space_group_name_H-M   'P 1'
#
loop_
_entity.id
_entity.type
_entity.pdbx_description
1 polymer ?
#
loop_
_entity_poly.entity_id
_entity_poly.type
_entity_poly.pdbx_seq_one_letter_code
_entity_poly.pdbx_strand_id
1 'polypeptide(L)'
;MTDSNNNIIDPNDLEKLGYCMIRQCVITNLLSMLKANKENTKVDLNGKATIVRGDLTLTVKNYQNLVGLRASSFQLLDMLIAEATKNGVSQNLEIKLPLRKYMEMRGLKNLKEARNQVNDDLDLLYNLSIHFDQKNDDDKPRRRSANYADMRIITTKGIVNSVIFVTLNTNFYSMLQKSPVMLFPTLLWKFNNKYNPNSYYLLKKISTHKNMNYGKKNEDIISVQTLLNSTPILLTYEKIKQGNRNIKAKTCQASRQKTFGMMVFLQHLVHNSIMV
;
A
#
# COMPACT_ATOMS: atom_id res chain seq x y z
N MET A 1 6.35 -41.90 -1.19
CA MET A 1 6.81 -40.88 -0.26
C MET A 1 7.60 -39.86 -1.07
N THR A 2 6.98 -38.80 -1.48
CA THR A 2 7.60 -37.69 -2.23
C THR A 2 7.92 -36.61 -1.22
N ASP A 3 9.20 -36.46 -0.90
CA ASP A 3 9.71 -35.34 -0.11
C ASP A 3 9.40 -34.03 -0.88
N SER A 4 8.34 -33.34 -0.48
CA SER A 4 8.12 -31.98 -0.89
C SER A 4 9.13 -31.10 -0.15
N ASN A 5 10.32 -30.93 -0.73
CA ASN A 5 11.23 -29.88 -0.33
C ASN A 5 10.51 -28.53 -0.50
N ASN A 6 9.87 -28.06 0.56
CA ASN A 6 9.46 -26.69 0.67
C ASN A 6 10.75 -25.84 0.75
N ASN A 7 11.31 -25.48 -0.40
CA ASN A 7 12.37 -24.49 -0.47
C ASN A 7 11.79 -23.15 0.00
N ILE A 8 11.87 -22.92 1.31
CA ILE A 8 11.59 -21.58 1.89
C ILE A 8 12.68 -20.66 1.39
N ILE A 9 12.36 -19.80 0.43
CA ILE A 9 13.33 -18.84 -0.10
C ILE A 9 13.66 -17.85 1.03
N ASP A 10 14.96 -17.66 1.30
CA ASP A 10 15.44 -16.71 2.29
C ASP A 10 14.99 -15.29 1.87
N PRO A 11 14.36 -14.51 2.78
CA PRO A 11 14.00 -13.12 2.51
C PRO A 11 15.15 -12.25 2.01
N ASN A 12 16.39 -12.55 2.40
CA ASN A 12 17.58 -11.84 1.91
C ASN A 12 17.89 -12.16 0.45
N ASP A 13 17.63 -13.37 0.00
CA ASP A 13 17.81 -13.74 -1.41
C ASP A 13 16.72 -13.11 -2.29
N LEU A 14 15.49 -12.98 -1.78
CA LEU A 14 14.45 -12.23 -2.46
C LEU A 14 14.83 -10.76 -2.67
N GLU A 15 15.45 -10.11 -1.69
CA GLU A 15 15.92 -8.72 -1.84
C GLU A 15 17.02 -8.59 -2.91
N LYS A 16 17.94 -9.55 -3.01
CA LYS A 16 18.96 -9.59 -4.09
C LYS A 16 18.32 -9.75 -5.47
N LEU A 17 17.23 -10.50 -5.56
CA LEU A 17 16.43 -10.66 -6.77
C LEU A 17 15.52 -9.45 -7.07
N GLY A 18 15.53 -8.43 -6.23
CA GLY A 18 14.73 -7.22 -6.41
C GLY A 18 13.28 -7.33 -5.91
N TYR A 19 13.01 -8.26 -4.99
CA TYR A 19 11.69 -8.44 -4.38
C TYR A 19 11.73 -8.25 -2.87
N CYS A 20 10.59 -7.92 -2.29
CA CYS A 20 10.38 -7.86 -0.85
C CYS A 20 9.04 -8.48 -0.48
N MET A 21 8.94 -8.97 0.75
CA MET A 21 7.71 -9.52 1.31
C MET A 21 6.97 -8.45 2.12
N ILE A 22 5.69 -8.24 1.82
CA ILE A 22 4.84 -7.30 2.56
C ILE A 22 3.53 -8.00 2.94
N ARG A 23 3.13 -7.91 4.20
CA ARG A 23 1.79 -8.31 4.62
C ARG A 23 0.76 -7.31 4.10
N GLN A 24 -0.20 -7.80 3.32
CA GLN A 24 -1.25 -6.96 2.73
C GLN A 24 -2.44 -6.83 3.67
N CYS A 25 -2.36 -5.84 4.57
CA CYS A 25 -3.47 -5.51 5.45
C CYS A 25 -4.61 -4.82 4.68
N VAL A 26 -5.83 -5.26 4.95
CA VAL A 26 -7.04 -4.65 4.36
C VAL A 26 -7.16 -3.16 4.69
N ILE A 27 -6.75 -2.74 5.88
CA ILE A 27 -6.79 -1.32 6.31
C ILE A 27 -5.93 -0.45 5.39
N THR A 28 -4.69 -0.84 5.09
CA THR A 28 -3.80 -0.05 4.22
C THR A 28 -4.35 0.08 2.81
N ASN A 29 -5.01 -0.97 2.31
CA ASN A 29 -5.68 -0.95 1.00
C ASN A 29 -6.88 0.00 1.02
N LEU A 30 -7.74 -0.07 2.04
CA LEU A 30 -8.90 0.81 2.18
C LEU A 30 -8.50 2.27 2.35
N LEU A 31 -7.42 2.58 3.09
CA LEU A 31 -6.88 3.94 3.20
C LEU A 31 -6.43 4.50 1.85
N SER A 32 -5.75 3.70 1.04
CA SER A 32 -5.39 4.11 -0.33
C SER A 32 -6.61 4.42 -1.18
N MET A 33 -7.67 3.62 -1.06
CA MET A 33 -8.93 3.82 -1.80
C MET A 33 -9.67 5.08 -1.30
N LEU A 34 -9.73 5.29 0.02
CA LEU A 34 -10.29 6.51 0.63
C LEU A 34 -9.56 7.77 0.16
N LYS A 35 -8.22 7.73 0.15
CA LYS A 35 -7.42 8.85 -0.36
C LYS A 35 -7.73 9.13 -1.84
N ALA A 36 -7.97 8.11 -2.63
CA ALA A 36 -8.37 8.27 -4.01
C ALA A 36 -9.72 8.99 -4.16
N ASN A 37 -10.53 9.05 -3.09
CA ASN A 37 -11.85 9.70 -3.04
C ASN A 37 -12.71 9.37 -4.27
N LYS A 38 -12.74 8.08 -4.60
CA LYS A 38 -13.46 7.57 -5.75
C LYS A 38 -14.66 6.74 -5.27
N GLU A 39 -15.14 5.84 -6.07
CA GLU A 39 -16.33 5.04 -5.78
C GLU A 39 -16.46 4.59 -4.31
N ASN A 40 -17.64 4.66 -3.76
CA ASN A 40 -18.00 4.21 -2.40
C ASN A 40 -17.37 5.02 -1.24
N THR A 41 -16.74 6.17 -1.52
CA THR A 41 -16.26 7.08 -0.47
C THR A 41 -17.32 8.12 -0.14
N LYS A 42 -17.66 8.25 1.13
CA LYS A 42 -18.53 9.31 1.66
C LYS A 42 -17.73 10.18 2.61
N VAL A 43 -17.78 11.49 2.41
CA VAL A 43 -17.19 12.47 3.32
C VAL A 43 -18.34 13.26 3.95
N ASP A 44 -18.42 13.27 5.27
CA ASP A 44 -19.45 14.01 6.01
C ASP A 44 -19.02 15.46 6.32
N LEU A 45 -19.96 16.26 6.81
CA LEU A 45 -19.73 17.66 7.19
C LEU A 45 -18.72 17.82 8.34
N ASN A 46 -18.51 16.78 9.14
CA ASN A 46 -17.56 16.76 10.25
C ASN A 46 -16.14 16.35 9.82
N GLY A 47 -15.91 16.21 8.52
CA GLY A 47 -14.61 15.81 7.98
C GLY A 47 -14.24 14.35 8.24
N LYS A 48 -15.24 13.47 8.42
CA LYS A 48 -15.04 12.03 8.45
C LYS A 48 -15.21 11.46 7.05
N ALA A 49 -14.32 10.59 6.64
CA ALA A 49 -14.42 9.87 5.37
C ALA A 49 -14.64 8.38 5.61
N THR A 50 -15.65 7.84 4.98
CA THR A 50 -16.02 6.42 5.13
C THR A 50 -16.01 5.71 3.80
N ILE A 51 -15.46 4.50 3.77
CA ILE A 51 -15.54 3.55 2.66
C ILE A 51 -16.12 2.24 3.15
N VAL A 52 -17.02 1.68 2.34
CA VAL A 52 -17.62 0.36 2.58
C VAL A 52 -17.21 -0.58 1.45
N ARG A 53 -16.74 -1.76 1.81
CA ARG A 53 -16.37 -2.81 0.86
C ARG A 53 -16.80 -4.18 1.37
N GLY A 54 -17.92 -4.68 0.84
CA GLY A 54 -18.57 -5.89 1.36
C GLY A 54 -19.02 -5.67 2.80
N ASP A 55 -18.59 -6.53 3.69
CA ASP A 55 -18.83 -6.49 5.14
C ASP A 55 -17.90 -5.54 5.91
N LEU A 56 -16.91 -4.96 5.23
CA LEU A 56 -15.89 -4.11 5.85
C LEU A 56 -16.24 -2.63 5.71
N THR A 57 -16.18 -1.90 6.81
CA THR A 57 -16.31 -0.45 6.86
C THR A 57 -15.06 0.17 7.49
N LEU A 58 -14.46 1.13 6.81
CA LEU A 58 -13.37 1.94 7.34
C LEU A 58 -13.78 3.40 7.35
N THR A 59 -13.70 4.04 8.50
CA THR A 59 -13.92 5.48 8.67
C THR A 59 -12.65 6.14 9.18
N VAL A 60 -12.19 7.17 8.47
CA VAL A 60 -11.12 8.07 8.94
C VAL A 60 -11.76 9.26 9.62
N LYS A 61 -11.42 9.50 10.89
CA LYS A 61 -12.04 10.56 11.72
C LYS A 61 -11.58 11.96 11.32
N ASN A 62 -10.38 12.09 10.74
CA ASN A 62 -9.84 13.35 10.23
C ASN A 62 -9.41 13.17 8.78
N TYR A 63 -10.33 13.48 7.85
CA TYR A 63 -10.11 13.31 6.41
C TYR A 63 -8.98 14.21 5.89
N GLN A 64 -8.77 15.40 6.47
CA GLN A 64 -7.69 16.29 6.05
C GLN A 64 -6.31 15.65 6.26
N ASN A 65 -6.11 14.89 7.34
CA ASN A 65 -4.89 14.12 7.53
C ASN A 65 -4.71 13.05 6.47
N LEU A 66 -5.78 12.37 6.06
CA LEU A 66 -5.74 11.39 4.99
C LEU A 66 -5.41 12.03 3.63
N VAL A 67 -6.03 13.18 3.32
CA VAL A 67 -5.73 13.95 2.09
C VAL A 67 -4.26 14.38 2.06
N GLY A 68 -3.71 14.75 3.21
CA GLY A 68 -2.31 15.13 3.36
C GLY A 68 -1.32 13.98 3.12
N LEU A 69 -1.72 12.71 3.32
CA LEU A 69 -0.83 11.57 3.04
C LEU A 69 -0.34 11.61 1.59
N ARG A 70 0.94 11.50 1.41
CA ARG A 70 1.60 11.43 0.11
C ARG A 70 1.83 9.96 -0.28
N ALA A 71 2.19 9.71 -1.53
CA ALA A 71 2.66 8.37 -1.92
C ALA A 71 3.89 7.94 -1.11
N SER A 72 4.76 8.89 -0.71
CA SER A 72 5.90 8.64 0.19
C SER A 72 5.47 8.12 1.57
N SER A 73 4.37 8.63 2.12
CA SER A 73 3.85 8.16 3.40
C SER A 73 3.40 6.70 3.34
N PHE A 74 2.72 6.31 2.24
CA PHE A 74 2.35 4.91 1.99
C PHE A 74 3.57 4.03 1.71
N GLN A 75 4.57 4.55 0.97
CA GLN A 75 5.84 3.83 0.76
C GLN A 75 6.57 3.60 2.08
N LEU A 76 6.65 4.61 2.96
CA LEU A 76 7.25 4.46 4.28
C LEU A 76 6.50 3.42 5.14
N LEU A 77 5.16 3.47 5.14
CA LEU A 77 4.35 2.47 5.86
C LEU A 77 4.59 1.06 5.33
N ASP A 78 4.61 0.88 4.01
CA ASP A 78 4.89 -0.43 3.41
C ASP A 78 6.32 -0.91 3.72
N MET A 79 7.33 -0.03 3.76
CA MET A 79 8.69 -0.36 4.17
C MET A 79 8.75 -0.84 5.63
N LEU A 80 8.04 -0.16 6.52
CA LEU A 80 7.94 -0.56 7.93
C LEU A 80 7.25 -1.92 8.06
N ILE A 81 6.17 -2.16 7.30
CA ILE A 81 5.49 -3.46 7.27
C ILE A 81 6.40 -4.53 6.67
N ALA A 82 7.17 -4.23 5.62
CA ALA A 82 8.14 -5.17 5.05
C ALA A 82 9.22 -5.55 6.07
N GLU A 83 9.74 -4.57 6.80
CA GLU A 83 10.73 -4.80 7.86
C GLU A 83 10.14 -5.67 8.98
N ALA A 84 8.90 -5.38 9.42
CA ALA A 84 8.19 -6.21 10.39
C ALA A 84 7.88 -7.62 9.87
N THR A 85 7.62 -7.76 8.58
CA THR A 85 7.37 -9.07 7.95
C THR A 85 8.64 -9.91 7.89
N LYS A 86 9.79 -9.27 7.61
CA LYS A 86 11.09 -9.92 7.47
C LYS A 86 11.71 -10.29 8.82
N ASN A 87 11.76 -9.34 9.74
CA ASN A 87 12.52 -9.45 11.00
C ASN A 87 11.62 -9.67 12.22
N GLY A 88 10.30 -9.66 12.04
CA GLY A 88 9.37 -9.59 13.15
C GLY A 88 9.32 -8.20 13.78
N VAL A 89 8.71 -8.12 14.94
CA VAL A 89 8.67 -6.91 15.79
C VAL A 89 9.15 -7.26 17.20
N SER A 90 9.63 -6.26 17.94
CA SER A 90 9.94 -6.43 19.35
C SER A 90 8.69 -6.76 20.18
N GLN A 91 8.87 -7.16 21.44
CA GLN A 91 7.75 -7.40 22.37
C GLN A 91 6.84 -6.16 22.51
N ASN A 92 7.40 -4.97 22.35
CA ASN A 92 6.67 -3.70 22.41
C ASN A 92 6.11 -3.27 21.06
N LEU A 93 6.04 -4.14 20.05
CA LEU A 93 5.58 -3.86 18.68
C LEU A 93 6.39 -2.75 17.99
N GLU A 94 7.64 -2.58 18.38
CA GLU A 94 8.54 -1.60 17.80
C GLU A 94 9.24 -2.16 16.55
N ILE A 95 9.23 -1.36 15.50
CA ILE A 95 9.95 -1.59 14.24
C ILE A 95 11.09 -0.57 14.15
N LYS A 96 12.27 -1.02 13.78
CA LYS A 96 13.47 -0.19 13.58
C LYS A 96 13.89 -0.27 12.11
N LEU A 97 14.03 0.89 11.46
CA LEU A 97 14.52 1.00 10.10
C LEU A 97 15.67 2.03 10.07
N PRO A 98 16.93 1.62 9.81
CA PRO A 98 18.04 2.56 9.66
C PRO A 98 17.73 3.58 8.57
N LEU A 99 17.96 4.87 8.85
CA LEU A 99 17.71 5.96 7.89
C LEU A 99 18.53 5.78 6.60
N ARG A 100 19.75 5.24 6.71
CA ARG A 100 20.57 4.90 5.55
C ARG A 100 19.90 3.85 4.67
N LYS A 101 19.35 2.76 5.25
CA LYS A 101 18.60 1.73 4.52
C LYS A 101 17.38 2.33 3.83
N TYR A 102 16.62 3.19 4.53
CA TYR A 102 15.51 3.93 3.93
C TYR A 102 15.97 4.75 2.71
N MET A 103 17.07 5.49 2.84
CA MET A 103 17.61 6.31 1.75
C MET A 103 18.01 5.44 0.53
N GLU A 104 18.70 4.34 0.76
CA GLU A 104 19.12 3.40 -0.28
C GLU A 104 17.91 2.81 -1.02
N MET A 105 16.90 2.33 -0.27
CA MET A 105 15.65 1.80 -0.83
C MET A 105 14.91 2.86 -1.65
N ARG A 106 14.92 4.13 -1.22
CA ARG A 106 14.26 5.26 -1.90
C ARG A 106 15.12 5.88 -3.01
N GLY A 107 16.39 5.54 -3.12
CA GLY A 107 17.33 6.20 -4.03
C GLY A 107 17.59 7.67 -3.66
N LEU A 108 17.50 8.02 -2.37
CA LEU A 108 17.74 9.39 -1.88
C LEU A 108 19.22 9.60 -1.57
N LYS A 109 19.74 10.79 -1.93
CA LYS A 109 21.17 11.14 -1.71
C LYS A 109 21.36 12.14 -0.58
N ASN A 110 20.37 12.96 -0.28
CA ASN A 110 20.46 14.03 0.73
C ASN A 110 19.87 13.56 2.06
N LEU A 111 20.73 13.43 3.10
CA LEU A 111 20.35 12.96 4.41
C LEU A 111 19.37 13.91 5.12
N LYS A 112 19.55 15.23 4.97
CA LYS A 112 18.68 16.24 5.60
C LYS A 112 17.27 16.17 5.01
N GLU A 113 17.17 16.10 3.68
CA GLU A 113 15.88 15.98 2.99
C GLU A 113 15.19 14.66 3.32
N ALA A 114 15.93 13.55 3.36
CA ALA A 114 15.40 12.25 3.74
C ALA A 114 14.83 12.27 5.16
N ARG A 115 15.56 12.87 6.12
CA ARG A 115 15.10 13.01 7.51
C ARG A 115 13.84 13.86 7.61
N ASN A 116 13.80 15.00 6.94
CA ASN A 116 12.62 15.87 6.91
C ASN A 116 11.42 15.15 6.30
N GLN A 117 11.60 14.46 5.16
CA GLN A 117 10.53 13.70 4.52
C GLN A 117 9.99 12.60 5.43
N VAL A 118 10.88 11.86 6.12
CA VAL A 118 10.45 10.81 7.06
C VAL A 118 9.67 11.40 8.22
N ASN A 119 10.12 12.52 8.79
CA ASN A 119 9.40 13.18 9.89
C ASN A 119 8.00 13.61 9.45
N ASP A 120 7.87 14.29 8.30
CA ASP A 120 6.60 14.72 7.74
C ASP A 120 5.66 13.52 7.49
N ASP A 121 6.18 12.46 6.87
CA ASP A 121 5.40 11.26 6.56
C ASP A 121 4.98 10.51 7.84
N LEU A 122 5.84 10.43 8.85
CA LEU A 122 5.51 9.86 10.15
C LEU A 122 4.48 10.70 10.90
N ASP A 123 4.54 12.05 10.82
CA ASP A 123 3.55 12.94 11.43
C ASP A 123 2.16 12.70 10.86
N LEU A 124 2.06 12.57 9.54
CA LEU A 124 0.80 12.29 8.86
C LEU A 124 0.23 10.92 9.26
N LEU A 125 1.06 9.89 9.30
CA LEU A 125 0.66 8.53 9.70
C LEU A 125 0.25 8.44 11.17
N TYR A 126 0.99 9.12 12.06
CA TYR A 126 0.72 9.15 13.50
C TYR A 126 -0.60 9.84 13.83
N ASN A 127 -0.92 10.92 13.10
CA ASN A 127 -2.15 11.68 13.32
C ASN A 127 -3.38 11.06 12.65
N LEU A 128 -3.23 9.92 11.95
CA LEU A 128 -4.32 9.23 11.31
C LEU A 128 -5.12 8.40 12.32
N SER A 129 -6.34 8.84 12.64
CA SER A 129 -7.28 8.10 13.49
C SER A 129 -8.33 7.42 12.62
N ILE A 130 -8.47 6.12 12.80
CA ILE A 130 -9.38 5.27 12.03
C ILE A 130 -10.35 4.51 12.93
N HIS A 131 -11.54 4.31 12.42
CA HIS A 131 -12.52 3.35 12.92
C HIS A 131 -12.69 2.26 11.88
N PHE A 132 -12.48 1.03 12.29
CA PHE A 132 -12.65 -0.16 11.46
C PHE A 132 -13.75 -1.02 12.03
N ASP A 133 -14.71 -1.39 11.20
CA ASP A 133 -15.83 -2.26 11.56
C ASP A 133 -15.98 -3.35 10.51
N GLN A 134 -16.16 -4.58 11.00
CA GLN A 134 -16.45 -5.74 10.17
C GLN A 134 -17.79 -6.32 10.62
N LYS A 135 -18.79 -6.25 9.74
CA LYS A 135 -20.07 -6.90 9.94
C LYS A 135 -19.90 -8.40 9.84
N ASN A 136 -20.44 -9.12 10.80
CA ASN A 136 -20.55 -10.58 10.67
C ASN A 136 -21.72 -10.91 9.74
N ASP A 137 -21.54 -11.93 8.90
CA ASP A 137 -22.64 -12.52 8.12
C ASP A 137 -23.78 -12.92 9.08
N ASP A 138 -24.93 -12.29 8.93
CA ASP A 138 -26.11 -12.47 9.77
C ASP A 138 -26.74 -13.88 9.68
N ASP A 139 -26.26 -14.72 8.74
CA ASP A 139 -26.80 -16.06 8.46
C ASP A 139 -26.23 -17.18 9.35
N LYS A 140 -25.29 -16.88 10.28
CA LYS A 140 -24.78 -17.87 11.24
C LYS A 140 -25.12 -17.47 12.67
N PRO A 141 -25.95 -18.27 13.40
CA PRO A 141 -26.35 -17.95 14.79
C PRO A 141 -25.19 -18.20 15.78
N ARG A 142 -24.04 -17.61 15.55
CA ARG A 142 -22.91 -17.65 16.50
C ARG A 142 -22.53 -16.23 16.90
N ARG A 143 -22.85 -15.91 18.17
CA ARG A 143 -22.40 -14.79 18.99
C ARG A 143 -21.96 -13.55 18.17
N ARG A 144 -22.82 -12.55 18.15
CA ARG A 144 -22.57 -11.20 17.64
C ARG A 144 -21.36 -10.57 18.35
N SER A 145 -20.16 -10.85 17.91
CA SER A 145 -19.02 -10.01 18.22
C SER A 145 -18.84 -9.08 17.02
N ALA A 146 -19.41 -7.89 17.09
CA ALA A 146 -19.04 -6.82 16.18
C ALA A 146 -17.54 -6.58 16.35
N ASN A 147 -16.73 -6.94 15.36
CA ASN A 147 -15.30 -6.69 15.38
C ASN A 147 -15.08 -5.24 14.92
N TYR A 148 -15.15 -4.31 15.86
CA TYR A 148 -14.81 -2.92 15.60
C TYR A 148 -13.58 -2.51 16.39
N ALA A 149 -12.83 -1.56 15.88
CA ALA A 149 -11.69 -0.96 16.56
C ALA A 149 -11.53 0.51 16.19
N ASP A 150 -11.44 1.35 17.21
CA ASP A 150 -10.93 2.71 17.10
C ASP A 150 -9.43 2.67 17.36
N MET A 151 -8.64 3.09 16.39
CA MET A 151 -7.18 3.00 16.52
C MET A 151 -6.44 4.08 15.73
N ARG A 152 -5.19 4.29 16.10
CA ARG A 152 -4.15 4.84 15.21
C ARG A 152 -3.35 3.68 14.66
N ILE A 153 -2.73 3.85 13.50
CA ILE A 153 -1.80 2.83 12.96
C ILE A 153 -0.53 2.79 13.79
N ILE A 154 -0.02 3.97 14.12
CA ILE A 154 1.23 4.20 14.86
C ILE A 154 0.89 4.84 16.20
N THR A 155 1.46 4.32 17.29
CA THR A 155 1.30 4.84 18.65
C THR A 155 2.51 5.65 19.13
N THR A 156 3.70 5.33 18.62
CA THR A 156 4.94 6.06 18.93
C THR A 156 5.80 6.14 17.65
N LYS A 157 6.50 7.24 17.48
CA LYS A 157 7.37 7.45 16.32
C LYS A 157 8.56 8.33 16.66
N GLY A 158 9.63 8.19 15.90
CA GLY A 158 10.78 9.08 15.99
C GLY A 158 11.96 8.66 15.16
N ILE A 159 13.01 9.47 15.21
CA ILE A 159 14.32 9.17 14.65
C ILE A 159 15.37 9.43 15.74
N VAL A 160 16.01 8.36 16.20
CA VAL A 160 17.08 8.42 17.22
C VAL A 160 18.32 7.77 16.64
N ASN A 161 19.46 8.42 16.75
CA ASN A 161 20.75 7.92 16.25
C ASN A 161 20.68 7.41 14.78
N SER A 162 20.00 8.18 13.93
CA SER A 162 19.77 7.82 12.52
C SER A 162 19.00 6.50 12.30
N VAL A 163 18.23 6.07 13.27
CA VAL A 163 17.29 4.94 13.16
C VAL A 163 15.88 5.49 13.28
N ILE A 164 15.06 5.21 12.29
CA ILE A 164 13.61 5.43 12.33
C ILE A 164 13.03 4.36 13.23
N PHE A 165 12.27 4.74 14.24
CA PHE A 165 11.54 3.78 15.06
C PHE A 165 10.05 4.12 15.09
N VAL A 166 9.24 3.09 15.09
CA VAL A 166 7.79 3.20 15.10
C VAL A 166 7.21 2.07 15.95
N THR A 167 6.31 2.40 16.87
CA THR A 167 5.52 1.39 17.58
C THR A 167 4.17 1.28 16.89
N LEU A 168 3.79 0.06 16.49
CA LEU A 168 2.47 -0.20 15.91
C LEU A 168 1.41 -0.31 16.99
N ASN A 169 0.18 0.06 16.65
CA ASN A 169 -0.97 -0.24 17.48
C ASN A 169 -1.22 -1.75 17.56
N THR A 170 -1.54 -2.29 18.73
CA THR A 170 -1.74 -3.71 18.97
C THR A 170 -2.83 -4.31 18.07
N ASN A 171 -3.98 -3.61 17.92
CA ASN A 171 -5.06 -4.07 17.08
C ASN A 171 -4.66 -4.09 15.59
N PHE A 172 -3.98 -3.03 15.15
CA PHE A 172 -3.47 -2.97 13.78
C PHE A 172 -2.45 -4.10 13.52
N TYR A 173 -1.53 -4.34 14.45
CA TYR A 173 -0.54 -5.41 14.33
C TYR A 173 -1.19 -6.80 14.31
N SER A 174 -2.18 -7.04 15.16
CA SER A 174 -2.95 -8.30 15.17
C SER A 174 -3.63 -8.56 13.82
N MET A 175 -4.21 -7.53 13.20
CA MET A 175 -4.79 -7.63 11.87
C MET A 175 -3.71 -7.85 10.78
N LEU A 176 -2.56 -7.19 10.93
CA LEU A 176 -1.43 -7.35 10.04
C LEU A 176 -0.90 -8.79 10.07
N GLN A 177 -0.77 -9.39 11.24
CA GLN A 177 -0.30 -10.79 11.38
C GLN A 177 -1.21 -11.80 10.69
N LYS A 178 -2.53 -11.56 10.68
CA LYS A 178 -3.52 -12.40 10.00
C LYS A 178 -3.58 -12.15 8.49
N SER A 179 -2.91 -11.13 8.00
CA SER A 179 -2.94 -10.75 6.59
C SER A 179 -1.97 -11.59 5.75
N PRO A 180 -2.30 -11.89 4.49
CA PRO A 180 -1.43 -12.66 3.62
C PRO A 180 -0.12 -11.91 3.36
N VAL A 181 0.96 -12.66 3.26
CA VAL A 181 2.26 -12.17 2.78
C VAL A 181 2.26 -12.21 1.26
N MET A 182 2.65 -11.13 0.63
CA MET A 182 2.73 -11.00 -0.83
C MET A 182 4.10 -10.49 -1.25
N LEU A 183 4.55 -10.90 -2.43
CA LEU A 183 5.80 -10.45 -3.03
C LEU A 183 5.58 -9.15 -3.81
N PHE A 184 6.46 -8.18 -3.59
CA PHE A 184 6.45 -6.91 -4.29
C PHE A 184 7.84 -6.60 -4.84
N PRO A 185 7.95 -6.00 -6.04
CA PRO A 185 9.24 -5.54 -6.54
C PRO A 185 9.76 -4.38 -5.68
N THR A 186 11.04 -4.40 -5.32
CA THR A 186 11.68 -3.32 -4.54
C THR A 186 11.67 -1.98 -5.26
N LEU A 187 11.46 -1.98 -6.58
CA LEU A 187 11.20 -0.77 -7.36
C LEU A 187 10.03 0.05 -6.82
N LEU A 188 9.08 -0.58 -6.10
CA LEU A 188 7.96 0.10 -5.45
C LEU A 188 8.43 1.28 -4.58
N TRP A 189 9.61 1.16 -3.97
CA TRP A 189 10.21 2.19 -3.13
C TRP A 189 10.86 3.33 -3.90
N LYS A 190 11.39 3.07 -5.10
CA LYS A 190 12.23 4.00 -5.86
C LYS A 190 11.48 5.06 -6.65
N PHE A 191 10.15 5.00 -6.72
CA PHE A 191 9.38 6.00 -7.45
C PHE A 191 9.52 7.38 -6.85
N ASN A 192 9.93 8.33 -7.70
CA ASN A 192 9.90 9.74 -7.34
C ASN A 192 8.47 10.27 -7.50
N ASN A 193 7.83 10.52 -6.36
CA ASN A 193 6.43 10.91 -6.31
C ASN A 193 6.17 12.33 -6.87
N LYS A 194 7.19 13.17 -6.98
CA LYS A 194 7.08 14.49 -7.60
C LYS A 194 6.82 14.39 -9.11
N TYR A 195 7.53 13.50 -9.78
CA TYR A 195 7.40 13.31 -11.22
C TYR A 195 6.38 12.24 -11.62
N ASN A 196 6.22 11.22 -10.78
CA ASN A 196 5.38 10.06 -11.04
C ASN A 196 4.45 9.72 -9.88
N PRO A 197 3.50 10.60 -9.52
CA PRO A 197 2.72 10.47 -8.29
C PRO A 197 1.78 9.25 -8.28
N ASN A 198 1.44 8.69 -9.44
CA ASN A 198 0.57 7.52 -9.55
C ASN A 198 1.32 6.19 -9.62
N SER A 199 2.63 6.20 -9.93
CA SER A 199 3.38 4.98 -10.24
C SER A 199 3.41 4.00 -9.08
N TYR A 200 3.57 4.49 -7.86
CA TYR A 200 3.50 3.67 -6.65
C TYR A 200 2.16 2.91 -6.56
N TYR A 201 1.04 3.61 -6.70
CA TYR A 201 -0.30 3.01 -6.58
C TYR A 201 -0.57 1.99 -7.69
N LEU A 202 -0.18 2.32 -8.92
CA LEU A 202 -0.33 1.43 -10.07
C LEU A 202 0.48 0.16 -9.89
N LEU A 203 1.78 0.27 -9.58
CA LEU A 203 2.64 -0.89 -9.39
C LEU A 203 2.18 -1.74 -8.22
N LYS A 204 1.81 -1.11 -7.09
CA LYS A 204 1.26 -1.83 -5.94
C LYS A 204 0.00 -2.60 -6.31
N LYS A 205 -0.92 -1.99 -7.07
CA LYS A 205 -2.17 -2.62 -7.49
C LYS A 205 -1.92 -3.78 -8.44
N ILE A 206 -1.03 -3.62 -9.43
CA ILE A 206 -0.66 -4.67 -10.38
C ILE A 206 -0.03 -5.86 -9.64
N SER A 207 0.94 -5.58 -8.76
CA SER A 207 1.60 -6.63 -7.97
C SER A 207 0.62 -7.36 -7.04
N THR A 208 -0.28 -6.64 -6.37
CA THR A 208 -1.33 -7.25 -5.55
C THR A 208 -2.24 -8.15 -6.41
N HIS A 209 -2.65 -7.67 -7.60
CA HIS A 209 -3.49 -8.45 -8.52
C HIS A 209 -2.80 -9.74 -8.94
N LYS A 210 -1.52 -9.65 -9.34
CA LYS A 210 -0.72 -10.81 -9.73
C LYS A 210 -0.61 -11.83 -8.59
N ASN A 211 -0.25 -11.40 -7.38
CA ASN A 211 -0.19 -12.29 -6.21
C ASN A 211 -1.53 -12.99 -5.91
N MET A 212 -2.66 -12.26 -5.99
CA MET A 212 -4.00 -12.82 -5.71
C MET A 212 -4.50 -13.78 -6.78
N ASN A 213 -3.99 -13.67 -7.99
CA ASN A 213 -4.41 -14.48 -9.14
C ASN A 213 -3.31 -15.44 -9.62
N TYR A 214 -2.26 -15.59 -8.87
CA TYR A 214 -1.14 -16.48 -9.21
C TYR A 214 -1.63 -17.89 -9.55
N GLY A 215 -1.15 -18.42 -10.68
CA GLY A 215 -1.56 -19.71 -11.21
C GLY A 215 -2.96 -19.76 -11.85
N LYS A 216 -3.70 -18.64 -11.90
CA LYS A 216 -5.00 -18.57 -12.58
C LYS A 216 -4.84 -18.11 -14.02
N LYS A 217 -5.75 -18.53 -14.90
CA LYS A 217 -5.75 -18.22 -16.36
C LYS A 217 -5.57 -16.72 -16.66
N ASN A 218 -6.03 -15.82 -15.79
CA ASN A 218 -6.04 -14.37 -16.01
C ASN A 218 -5.14 -13.62 -15.01
N GLU A 219 -4.06 -14.23 -14.50
CA GLU A 219 -3.19 -13.61 -13.48
C GLU A 219 -2.55 -12.31 -13.96
N ASP A 220 -2.25 -12.18 -15.23
CA ASP A 220 -1.61 -10.99 -15.82
C ASP A 220 -2.61 -9.99 -16.42
N ILE A 221 -3.92 -10.24 -16.30
CA ILE A 221 -4.96 -9.38 -16.86
C ILE A 221 -5.62 -8.55 -15.77
N ILE A 222 -5.44 -7.24 -15.82
CA ILE A 222 -6.10 -6.29 -14.93
C ILE A 222 -6.86 -5.23 -15.74
N SER A 223 -8.10 -4.93 -15.36
CA SER A 223 -8.89 -3.93 -16.08
C SER A 223 -8.36 -2.51 -15.86
N VAL A 224 -8.45 -1.69 -16.92
CA VAL A 224 -8.09 -0.25 -16.85
C VAL A 224 -8.92 0.47 -15.78
N GLN A 225 -10.21 0.13 -15.64
CA GLN A 225 -11.08 0.67 -14.59
C GLN A 225 -10.51 0.40 -13.20
N THR A 226 -10.08 -0.83 -12.92
CA THR A 226 -9.46 -1.20 -11.64
C THR A 226 -8.19 -0.40 -11.37
N LEU A 227 -7.34 -0.18 -12.38
CA LEU A 227 -6.12 0.63 -12.25
C LEU A 227 -6.45 2.11 -11.98
N LEU A 228 -7.37 2.69 -12.74
CA LEU A 228 -7.77 4.09 -12.57
C LEU A 228 -8.41 4.33 -11.20
N ASN A 229 -9.23 3.39 -10.71
CA ASN A 229 -9.86 3.50 -9.40
C ASN A 229 -8.89 3.31 -8.23
N SER A 230 -7.71 2.74 -8.46
CA SER A 230 -6.68 2.59 -7.43
C SER A 230 -5.74 3.80 -7.29
N THR A 231 -5.81 4.78 -8.20
CA THR A 231 -4.89 5.93 -8.24
C THR A 231 -5.57 7.22 -7.75
N PRO A 232 -4.98 7.97 -6.81
CA PRO A 232 -5.60 9.19 -6.26
C PRO A 232 -5.80 10.33 -7.28
N ILE A 233 -4.88 10.47 -8.24
CA ILE A 233 -4.81 11.67 -9.11
C ILE A 233 -5.51 11.45 -10.45
N LEU A 234 -5.56 10.20 -10.96
CA LEU A 234 -6.20 9.93 -12.23
C LEU A 234 -7.73 9.95 -12.10
N LEU A 235 -8.41 10.41 -13.14
CA LEU A 235 -9.87 10.36 -13.21
C LEU A 235 -10.36 8.91 -13.21
N THR A 236 -11.57 8.67 -12.68
CA THR A 236 -12.21 7.36 -12.78
C THR A 236 -12.53 7.03 -14.23
N TYR A 237 -12.64 5.74 -14.54
CA TYR A 237 -13.02 5.28 -15.88
C TYR A 237 -14.34 5.90 -16.35
N GLU A 238 -15.34 6.00 -15.46
CA GLU A 238 -16.64 6.59 -15.77
C GLU A 238 -16.53 8.07 -16.13
N LYS A 239 -15.77 8.84 -15.37
CA LYS A 239 -15.51 10.27 -15.68
C LYS A 239 -14.79 10.44 -17.01
N ILE A 240 -13.86 9.54 -17.35
CA ILE A 240 -13.18 9.56 -18.66
C ILE A 240 -14.16 9.20 -19.78
N LYS A 241 -15.03 8.23 -19.56
CA LYS A 241 -16.03 7.78 -20.55
C LYS A 241 -17.08 8.86 -20.81
N GLN A 242 -17.57 9.52 -19.77
CA GLN A 242 -18.56 10.60 -19.86
C GLN A 242 -17.97 11.93 -20.32
N GLY A 243 -16.67 12.10 -20.18
CA GLY A 243 -15.98 13.37 -20.43
C GLY A 243 -15.82 13.73 -21.88
N ASN A 244 -15.64 15.02 -22.13
CA ASN A 244 -15.42 15.65 -23.42
C ASN A 244 -14.18 15.03 -24.13
N ARG A 245 -14.16 15.05 -25.47
CA ARG A 245 -13.10 14.52 -26.35
C ARG A 245 -11.67 14.93 -25.89
N ASN A 246 -11.52 16.15 -25.38
CA ASN A 246 -10.25 16.70 -24.87
C ASN A 246 -9.76 16.02 -23.58
N ILE A 247 -10.64 15.57 -22.70
CA ILE A 247 -10.28 14.85 -21.49
C ILE A 247 -9.80 13.44 -21.84
N LYS A 248 -10.48 12.78 -22.80
CA LYS A 248 -10.06 11.47 -23.33
C LYS A 248 -8.66 11.54 -23.94
N ALA A 249 -8.40 12.54 -24.80
CA ALA A 249 -7.11 12.73 -25.44
C ALA A 249 -5.99 13.02 -24.41
N LYS A 250 -6.21 13.91 -23.45
CA LYS A 250 -5.23 14.24 -22.40
C LYS A 250 -4.92 13.05 -21.49
N THR A 251 -5.93 12.26 -21.12
CA THR A 251 -5.74 11.09 -20.25
C THR A 251 -5.05 9.96 -21.01
N CYS A 252 -5.41 9.73 -22.28
CA CYS A 252 -4.71 8.77 -23.15
C CYS A 252 -3.28 9.20 -23.48
N GLN A 253 -3.01 10.48 -23.67
CA GLN A 253 -1.68 11.00 -23.91
C GLN A 253 -0.80 10.91 -22.66
N ALA A 254 -1.34 11.26 -21.48
CA ALA A 254 -0.66 11.09 -20.20
C ALA A 254 -0.40 9.60 -19.87
N SER A 255 -1.32 8.70 -20.21
CA SER A 255 -1.11 7.27 -20.06
C SER A 255 -0.12 6.73 -21.11
N ARG A 256 -0.17 7.14 -22.38
CA ARG A 256 0.80 6.70 -23.41
C ARG A 256 2.22 7.11 -23.09
N GLN A 257 2.47 8.36 -22.73
CA GLN A 257 3.82 8.82 -22.37
C GLN A 257 4.39 8.14 -21.11
N LYS A 258 3.52 7.76 -20.14
CA LYS A 258 3.92 7.10 -18.91
C LYS A 258 3.88 5.57 -19.02
N THR A 259 3.01 5.02 -19.85
CA THR A 259 2.83 3.58 -20.05
C THR A 259 3.92 2.99 -20.94
N PHE A 260 4.51 3.77 -21.86
CA PHE A 260 5.62 3.27 -22.68
C PHE A 260 6.84 2.91 -21.83
N GLY A 261 7.21 3.75 -20.86
CA GLY A 261 8.24 3.41 -19.88
C GLY A 261 7.85 2.24 -18.97
N MET A 262 6.56 2.08 -18.64
CA MET A 262 6.04 1.03 -17.79
C MET A 262 5.81 -0.29 -18.55
N MET A 263 5.44 -0.26 -19.84
CA MET A 263 5.34 -1.47 -20.69
C MET A 263 6.71 -2.10 -20.95
N VAL A 264 7.72 -1.31 -21.24
CA VAL A 264 9.10 -1.79 -21.37
C VAL A 264 9.57 -2.41 -20.06
N PHE A 265 9.17 -1.84 -18.93
CA PHE A 265 9.48 -2.33 -17.60
C PHE A 265 8.71 -3.61 -17.24
N LEU A 266 7.41 -3.70 -17.58
CA LEU A 266 6.60 -4.91 -17.38
C LEU A 266 7.09 -6.06 -18.27
N GLN A 267 7.56 -5.79 -19.48
CA GLN A 267 8.21 -6.81 -20.33
C GLN A 267 9.52 -7.34 -19.69
N HIS A 268 10.30 -6.46 -19.06
CA HIS A 268 11.50 -6.89 -18.31
C HIS A 268 11.15 -7.71 -17.07
N LEU A 269 10.09 -7.37 -16.34
CA LEU A 269 9.62 -8.15 -15.19
C LEU A 269 9.09 -9.53 -15.60
N VAL A 270 8.35 -9.61 -16.70
CA VAL A 270 7.81 -10.87 -17.23
C VAL A 270 8.94 -11.76 -17.74
N HIS A 271 9.94 -11.20 -18.43
CA HIS A 271 11.06 -12.01 -18.97
C HIS A 271 11.95 -12.59 -17.87
N ASN A 272 12.17 -11.88 -16.77
CA ASN A 272 12.98 -12.35 -15.66
C ASN A 272 12.21 -13.27 -14.68
N SER A 273 10.87 -13.32 -14.76
CA SER A 273 10.05 -14.20 -13.92
C SER A 273 9.83 -15.61 -14.49
N ILE A 274 10.31 -15.89 -15.70
CA ILE A 274 10.16 -17.20 -16.37
C ILE A 274 11.37 -18.13 -16.07
N MET A 275 12.38 -17.65 -15.33
CA MET A 275 13.57 -18.44 -15.01
C MET A 275 13.78 -18.63 -13.49
N VAL A 276 12.71 -18.84 -12.73
CA VAL A 276 12.82 -19.34 -11.34
C VAL A 276 11.83 -20.46 -11.12
#